data_3806f637819ec59b04720785c14c4339
#
_entry.id   3806f637819ec59b04720785c14c4339
#
_cell.length_a   1.000
_cell.length_b   1.000
_cell.length_c   1.000
_cell.angle_alpha   90.00
_cell.angle_beta   90.00
_cell.angle_gamma   90.00
#
_symmetry.space_group_name_H-M   'P 1'
#
loop_
_entity.id
_entity.type
_entity.pdbx_description
1 polymer ?
#
loop_
_entity_poly.entity_id
_entity_poly.type
_entity_poly.pdbx_seq_one_letter_code
_entity_poly.pdbx_strand_id
1 'polypeptide(L)'
;MRNFATADSETDPFLFGRVPAPFIWGFYDEKLDEPFKYFFNTNDFIDFIKDYKGIIFMHNGGKFDFYFLFNALAPQSKVIVINGRIAKLKIGDCEIRDSYLLLPVPLSAYQKDEIDYDIMEKDKRFKNNNMREIVAYLKGDCKYLYDILKANFDDYGQKLTLASSAFDYWNKGYNPEKKKPNSGKAFYEHFNKFYYGGRVECFTKGIINQEFQVYDINSAYPYAMQFNHPSGNNYNVLSELPENYNECFIQFKGVSRGVLPFRERGKLLFPNDNETREYFATGWEYALGIEKGLIDTHEIIRVYQFEKSISFKNYVEHFFKMKSAYKDTDPARYLLTKLYLNSLYGKFGQSSLKHRDYELIEKPDIEDY
;
A
#
# COMPACT_ATOMS: atom_id res chain seq x y z
N MET A 1 21.01 4.18 7.82
CA MET A 1 19.83 3.39 8.26
C MET A 1 19.72 3.48 9.79
N ARG A 2 18.54 3.75 10.34
CA ARG A 2 18.31 3.66 11.80
C ARG A 2 18.31 2.19 12.22
N ASN A 3 18.71 1.92 13.46
CA ASN A 3 18.55 0.58 14.02
C ASN A 3 17.09 0.14 13.95
N PHE A 4 16.86 -1.14 13.70
CA PHE A 4 15.52 -1.68 13.70
C PHE A 4 15.52 -3.09 14.30
N ALA A 5 14.37 -3.45 14.79
CA ALA A 5 14.02 -4.76 15.31
C ALA A 5 12.65 -5.17 14.75
N THR A 6 12.26 -6.38 15.00
CA THR A 6 10.90 -6.89 14.75
C THR A 6 10.29 -7.43 16.02
N ALA A 7 8.98 -7.36 16.12
CA ALA A 7 8.24 -7.97 17.21
C ALA A 7 6.90 -8.51 16.70
N ASP A 8 6.37 -9.44 17.47
CA ASP A 8 5.06 -10.06 17.21
C ASP A 8 4.44 -10.50 18.53
N SER A 9 3.13 -10.76 18.54
CA SER A 9 2.41 -11.25 19.70
C SER A 9 1.59 -12.48 19.38
N GLU A 10 1.57 -13.45 20.31
CA GLU A 10 0.60 -14.54 20.25
C GLU A 10 -0.52 -14.30 21.23
N THR A 11 -1.74 -14.56 20.77
CA THR A 11 -2.97 -14.34 21.52
C THR A 11 -3.76 -15.63 21.71
N ASP A 12 -4.73 -15.60 22.59
CA ASP A 12 -5.77 -16.63 22.62
C ASP A 12 -6.37 -16.80 21.21
N PRO A 13 -6.68 -18.03 20.76
CA PRO A 13 -7.30 -18.25 19.47
C PRO A 13 -8.60 -17.47 19.28
N PHE A 14 -8.86 -17.02 18.03
CA PHE A 14 -10.05 -16.24 17.70
C PHE A 14 -11.31 -17.11 17.79
N LEU A 15 -12.16 -16.84 18.77
CA LEU A 15 -13.46 -17.46 18.94
C LEU A 15 -14.57 -16.40 18.97
N PHE A 16 -15.76 -16.78 18.50
CA PHE A 16 -16.91 -15.89 18.54
C PHE A 16 -17.20 -15.43 19.99
N GLY A 17 -17.38 -14.13 20.18
CA GLY A 17 -17.68 -13.53 21.49
C GLY A 17 -16.47 -13.39 22.43
N ARG A 18 -15.25 -13.80 22.03
CA ARG A 18 -14.03 -13.60 22.81
C ARG A 18 -13.14 -12.52 22.18
N VAL A 19 -12.75 -11.53 22.98
CA VAL A 19 -11.70 -10.58 22.60
C VAL A 19 -10.36 -11.30 22.81
N PRO A 20 -9.52 -11.43 21.76
CA PRO A 20 -8.21 -12.06 21.92
C PRO A 20 -7.32 -11.21 22.86
N ALA A 21 -6.56 -11.88 23.73
CA ALA A 21 -5.62 -11.25 24.64
C ALA A 21 -4.21 -11.79 24.40
N PRO A 22 -3.19 -10.93 24.29
CA PRO A 22 -1.81 -11.36 24.12
C PRO A 22 -1.33 -12.03 25.41
N PHE A 23 -0.67 -13.18 25.28
CA PHE A 23 -0.10 -13.91 26.40
C PHE A 23 1.42 -14.07 26.30
N ILE A 24 2.00 -13.77 25.13
CA ILE A 24 3.43 -13.75 24.90
C ILE A 24 3.78 -12.76 23.79
N TRP A 25 4.88 -12.05 23.96
CA TRP A 25 5.48 -11.14 22.99
C TRP A 25 6.85 -11.62 22.60
N GLY A 26 7.18 -11.58 21.30
CA GLY A 26 8.51 -11.82 20.77
C GLY A 26 9.15 -10.51 20.31
N PHE A 27 10.47 -10.46 20.43
CA PHE A 27 11.31 -9.37 19.94
C PHE A 27 12.56 -9.96 19.30
N TYR A 28 12.94 -9.46 18.13
CA TYR A 28 14.15 -9.93 17.44
C TYR A 28 14.96 -8.74 16.90
N ASP A 29 16.24 -8.68 17.28
CA ASP A 29 17.26 -7.77 16.73
C ASP A 29 18.58 -8.55 16.60
N GLU A 30 19.07 -8.75 15.36
CA GLU A 30 20.30 -9.52 15.10
C GLU A 30 21.56 -8.92 15.73
N LYS A 31 21.50 -7.64 16.17
CA LYS A 31 22.63 -6.92 16.77
C LYS A 31 22.80 -7.15 18.26
N LEU A 32 21.84 -7.79 18.90
CA LEU A 32 21.94 -8.16 20.31
C LEU A 32 22.73 -9.46 20.47
N ASP A 33 23.42 -9.60 21.60
CA ASP A 33 24.14 -10.84 21.95
C ASP A 33 23.21 -12.07 21.94
N GLU A 34 21.98 -11.86 22.44
CA GLU A 34 20.86 -12.79 22.30
C GLU A 34 19.83 -12.15 21.38
N PRO A 35 19.81 -12.49 20.08
CA PRO A 35 18.96 -11.82 19.10
C PRO A 35 17.46 -11.91 19.35
N PHE A 36 16.98 -13.00 19.98
CA PHE A 36 15.59 -13.22 20.28
C PHE A 36 15.31 -13.14 21.77
N LYS A 37 14.31 -12.34 22.15
CA LYS A 37 13.77 -12.24 23.50
C LYS A 37 12.27 -12.44 23.48
N TYR A 38 11.69 -12.94 24.57
CA TYR A 38 10.25 -13.07 24.72
C TYR A 38 9.78 -12.67 26.12
N PHE A 39 8.52 -12.26 26.23
CA PHE A 39 7.90 -11.71 27.43
C PHE A 39 6.49 -12.28 27.58
N PHE A 40 6.16 -12.81 28.77
CA PHE A 40 4.86 -13.43 29.02
C PHE A 40 3.71 -12.43 29.33
N ASN A 41 4.02 -11.17 29.41
CA ASN A 41 2.99 -10.14 29.58
C ASN A 41 3.35 -8.85 28.84
N THR A 42 2.34 -8.06 28.57
CA THR A 42 2.47 -6.82 27.79
C THR A 42 3.28 -5.75 28.53
N ASN A 43 3.20 -5.68 29.85
CA ASN A 43 3.91 -4.64 30.62
C ASN A 43 5.43 -4.85 30.58
N ASP A 44 5.90 -6.09 30.78
CA ASP A 44 7.34 -6.41 30.69
C ASP A 44 7.87 -6.13 29.29
N PHE A 45 7.09 -6.43 28.25
CA PHE A 45 7.44 -6.09 26.87
C PHE A 45 7.52 -4.57 26.68
N ILE A 46 6.53 -3.80 27.15
CA ILE A 46 6.53 -2.33 27.09
C ILE A 46 7.73 -1.76 27.85
N ASP A 47 8.00 -2.23 29.04
CA ASP A 47 9.14 -1.80 29.85
C ASP A 47 10.49 -2.05 29.17
N PHE A 48 10.61 -3.13 28.41
CA PHE A 48 11.78 -3.40 27.62
C PHE A 48 11.91 -2.49 26.39
N ILE A 49 10.82 -2.28 25.63
CA ILE A 49 10.90 -1.55 24.36
C ILE A 49 10.93 -0.02 24.54
N LYS A 50 10.45 0.56 25.63
CA LYS A 50 10.40 2.02 25.84
C LYS A 50 11.77 2.69 25.73
N ASP A 51 12.84 1.97 26.07
CA ASP A 51 14.23 2.46 26.03
C ASP A 51 14.98 2.06 24.76
N TYR A 52 14.34 1.30 23.87
CA TYR A 52 14.93 0.86 22.61
C TYR A 52 15.09 2.04 21.61
N LYS A 53 16.35 2.41 21.32
CA LYS A 53 16.68 3.54 20.44
C LYS A 53 16.65 3.13 18.96
N GLY A 54 15.47 2.78 18.45
CA GLY A 54 15.33 2.30 17.10
C GLY A 54 13.89 2.34 16.59
N ILE A 55 13.64 1.50 15.61
CA ILE A 55 12.31 1.26 15.05
C ILE A 55 11.98 -0.21 15.27
N ILE A 56 10.83 -0.50 15.85
CA ILE A 56 10.28 -1.86 15.92
C ILE A 56 9.22 -2.00 14.84
N PHE A 57 9.34 -3.01 14.01
CA PHE A 57 8.33 -3.37 13.03
C PHE A 57 7.51 -4.57 13.51
N MET A 58 6.18 -4.45 13.39
CA MET A 58 5.23 -5.54 13.62
C MET A 58 4.41 -5.74 12.36
N HIS A 59 4.21 -6.99 11.95
CA HIS A 59 3.51 -7.28 10.71
C HIS A 59 2.00 -7.25 10.92
N ASN A 60 1.30 -6.37 10.19
CA ASN A 60 -0.12 -6.12 10.39
C ASN A 60 -0.48 -5.52 11.77
N GLY A 61 0.51 -5.11 12.53
CA GLY A 61 0.35 -4.63 13.91
C GLY A 61 -0.59 -3.43 14.03
N GLY A 62 -0.63 -2.56 13.02
CA GLY A 62 -1.54 -1.42 12.98
C GLY A 62 -3.03 -1.75 12.83
N LYS A 63 -3.36 -3.02 12.64
CA LYS A 63 -4.73 -3.54 12.67
C LYS A 63 -4.98 -4.45 13.87
N PHE A 64 -3.95 -4.83 14.62
CA PHE A 64 -4.07 -5.79 15.70
C PHE A 64 -3.16 -5.47 16.91
N ASP A 65 -1.87 -5.78 16.86
CA ASP A 65 -0.96 -5.74 18.02
C ASP A 65 -0.85 -4.37 18.69
N PHE A 66 -0.91 -3.28 17.91
CA PHE A 66 -0.76 -1.93 18.45
C PHE A 66 -1.87 -1.55 19.42
N TYR A 67 -3.05 -2.15 19.30
CA TYR A 67 -4.15 -1.88 20.23
C TYR A 67 -3.84 -2.35 21.65
N PHE A 68 -3.05 -3.41 21.82
CA PHE A 68 -2.63 -3.89 23.14
C PHE A 68 -1.59 -2.99 23.81
N LEU A 69 -0.97 -2.09 23.03
CA LEU A 69 0.08 -1.18 23.49
C LEU A 69 -0.47 0.22 23.87
N PHE A 70 -1.75 0.50 23.64
CA PHE A 70 -2.30 1.85 23.80
C PHE A 70 -2.17 2.39 25.22
N ASN A 71 -2.25 1.55 26.24
CA ASN A 71 -2.10 1.96 27.64
C ASN A 71 -0.69 2.50 27.97
N ALA A 72 0.30 2.26 27.11
CA ALA A 72 1.67 2.77 27.25
C ALA A 72 1.90 4.09 26.51
N LEU A 73 0.90 4.58 25.77
CA LEU A 73 1.03 5.85 25.06
C LEU A 73 0.89 7.00 26.03
N ALA A 74 1.81 7.95 25.95
CA ALA A 74 1.70 9.19 26.70
C ALA A 74 0.44 9.98 26.24
N PRO A 75 -0.19 10.77 27.15
CA PRO A 75 -1.24 11.70 26.74
C PRO A 75 -0.79 12.57 25.55
N GLN A 76 -1.70 12.83 24.63
CA GLN A 76 -1.44 13.62 23.41
C GLN A 76 -0.38 13.00 22.46
N SER A 77 -0.12 11.70 22.57
CA SER A 77 0.75 11.00 21.63
C SER A 77 0.20 11.05 20.22
N LYS A 78 1.05 11.48 19.27
CA LYS A 78 0.67 11.49 17.84
C LYS A 78 0.78 10.10 17.24
N VAL A 79 -0.31 9.67 16.64
CA VAL A 79 -0.42 8.40 15.90
C VAL A 79 -0.64 8.71 14.42
N ILE A 80 0.14 8.09 13.56
CA ILE A 80 -0.05 8.24 12.10
C ILE A 80 -0.95 7.11 11.61
N VAL A 81 -2.05 7.48 10.97
CA VAL A 81 -2.99 6.53 10.37
C VAL A 81 -2.98 6.68 8.85
N ILE A 82 -2.90 5.57 8.14
CA ILE A 82 -2.95 5.51 6.67
C ILE A 82 -4.01 4.48 6.27
N ASN A 83 -5.02 4.91 5.52
CA ASN A 83 -6.11 4.04 5.05
C ASN A 83 -6.78 3.23 6.19
N GLY A 84 -7.05 3.88 7.34
CA GLY A 84 -7.69 3.25 8.49
C GLY A 84 -6.81 2.22 9.22
N ARG A 85 -5.49 2.27 9.05
CA ARG A 85 -4.48 1.44 9.69
C ARG A 85 -3.49 2.33 10.44
N ILE A 86 -3.17 2.01 11.66
CA ILE A 86 -2.12 2.71 12.40
C ILE A 86 -0.78 2.37 11.74
N ALA A 87 -0.18 3.36 11.11
CA ALA A 87 1.09 3.21 10.41
C ALA A 87 2.28 3.29 11.34
N LYS A 88 2.14 4.11 12.39
CA LYS A 88 3.23 4.45 13.30
C LYS A 88 2.69 5.01 14.61
N LEU A 89 3.34 4.61 15.69
CA LEU A 89 3.20 5.20 17.04
C LEU A 89 4.55 5.27 17.74
N LYS A 90 4.62 5.89 18.92
CA LYS A 90 5.85 6.01 19.69
C LYS A 90 5.58 5.70 21.18
N ILE A 91 6.44 4.86 21.78
CA ILE A 91 6.43 4.54 23.20
C ILE A 91 7.83 4.84 23.74
N GLY A 92 7.96 5.79 24.66
CA GLY A 92 9.28 6.24 25.14
C GLY A 92 10.16 6.70 23.97
N ASP A 93 11.37 6.17 23.85
CA ASP A 93 12.31 6.45 22.75
C ASP A 93 12.05 5.59 21.51
N CYS A 94 11.26 4.53 21.65
CA CYS A 94 10.98 3.58 20.59
C CYS A 94 9.92 4.08 19.62
N GLU A 95 10.18 3.94 18.33
CA GLU A 95 9.20 4.14 17.26
C GLU A 95 8.70 2.77 16.78
N ILE A 96 7.39 2.55 16.81
CA ILE A 96 6.76 1.30 16.35
C ILE A 96 6.07 1.56 15.02
N ARG A 97 6.28 0.68 14.03
CA ARG A 97 5.73 0.79 12.67
C ARG A 97 5.05 -0.50 12.22
N ASP A 98 3.97 -0.34 11.48
CA ASP A 98 3.34 -1.46 10.77
C ASP A 98 4.11 -1.79 9.49
N SER A 99 4.72 -2.97 9.45
CA SER A 99 5.47 -3.44 8.28
C SER A 99 4.56 -3.80 7.09
N TYR A 100 3.27 -4.01 7.30
CA TYR A 100 2.32 -4.25 6.20
C TYR A 100 2.28 -3.10 5.19
N LEU A 101 2.63 -1.89 5.59
CA LEU A 101 2.76 -0.75 4.67
C LEU A 101 3.96 -0.84 3.72
N LEU A 102 4.96 -1.65 4.06
CA LEU A 102 6.11 -1.99 3.20
C LEU A 102 5.92 -3.32 2.50
N LEU A 103 5.27 -4.26 3.17
CA LEU A 103 5.04 -5.63 2.73
C LEU A 103 3.53 -5.92 2.77
N PRO A 104 2.73 -5.41 1.80
CA PRO A 104 1.26 -5.53 1.80
C PRO A 104 0.77 -6.93 1.38
N VAL A 105 1.35 -7.95 1.97
CA VAL A 105 1.07 -9.38 1.76
C VAL A 105 1.22 -10.10 3.10
N PRO A 106 0.55 -11.24 3.33
CA PRO A 106 0.78 -12.03 4.54
C PRO A 106 2.25 -12.51 4.61
N LEU A 107 2.78 -12.69 5.80
CA LEU A 107 4.17 -13.14 6.00
C LEU A 107 4.41 -14.50 5.34
N SER A 108 3.39 -15.36 5.28
CA SER A 108 3.41 -16.64 4.55
C SER A 108 3.71 -16.53 3.04
N ALA A 109 3.57 -15.34 2.46
CA ALA A 109 4.01 -15.11 1.07
C ALA A 109 5.54 -15.12 0.92
N TYR A 110 6.27 -14.95 2.03
CA TYR A 110 7.72 -15.12 2.10
C TYR A 110 8.08 -16.43 2.79
N GLN A 111 7.83 -16.51 4.09
CA GLN A 111 8.10 -17.69 4.91
C GLN A 111 7.22 -17.66 6.16
N LYS A 112 6.67 -18.80 6.55
CA LYS A 112 5.93 -18.99 7.79
C LYS A 112 5.98 -20.45 8.19
N ASP A 113 6.22 -20.71 9.47
CA ASP A 113 6.14 -22.05 10.04
C ASP A 113 4.67 -22.44 10.27
N GLU A 114 4.38 -23.73 10.29
CA GLU A 114 3.06 -24.25 10.65
C GLU A 114 2.98 -24.50 12.14
N ILE A 115 1.84 -24.20 12.75
CA ILE A 115 1.55 -24.47 14.15
C ILE A 115 0.07 -24.85 14.31
N ASP A 116 -0.21 -25.77 15.22
CA ASP A 116 -1.59 -26.01 15.65
C ASP A 116 -2.01 -24.91 16.63
N TYR A 117 -2.83 -23.98 16.18
CA TYR A 117 -3.33 -22.88 17.02
C TYR A 117 -4.12 -23.31 18.24
N ASP A 118 -4.62 -24.56 18.28
CA ASP A 118 -5.33 -25.11 19.43
C ASP A 118 -4.42 -25.21 20.68
N ILE A 119 -3.11 -25.37 20.51
CA ILE A 119 -2.16 -25.36 21.64
C ILE A 119 -2.02 -23.98 22.31
N MET A 120 -2.47 -22.91 21.68
CA MET A 120 -2.44 -21.55 22.23
C MET A 120 -3.57 -21.28 23.23
N GLU A 121 -4.54 -22.19 23.37
CA GLU A 121 -5.59 -22.07 24.39
C GLU A 121 -5.00 -22.04 25.81
N LYS A 122 -5.62 -21.20 26.67
CA LYS A 122 -5.14 -20.92 28.03
C LYS A 122 -4.86 -22.18 28.88
N ASP A 123 -5.70 -23.19 28.72
CA ASP A 123 -5.57 -24.45 29.47
C ASP A 123 -4.61 -25.45 28.84
N LYS A 124 -4.12 -25.21 27.61
CA LYS A 124 -3.25 -26.10 26.83
C LYS A 124 -1.82 -25.59 26.70
N ARG A 125 -1.60 -24.26 26.62
CA ARG A 125 -0.29 -23.65 26.28
C ARG A 125 0.86 -24.03 27.21
N PHE A 126 0.58 -24.36 28.47
CA PHE A 126 1.60 -24.79 29.44
C PHE A 126 1.65 -26.32 29.62
N LYS A 127 0.87 -27.09 28.86
CA LYS A 127 0.91 -28.55 28.89
C LYS A 127 1.96 -29.08 27.91
N ASN A 128 2.56 -30.23 28.23
CA ASN A 128 3.55 -30.89 27.37
C ASN A 128 4.69 -29.92 26.97
N ASN A 129 5.04 -29.90 25.69
CA ASN A 129 6.03 -28.99 25.09
C ASN A 129 5.41 -27.78 24.36
N ASN A 130 4.11 -27.55 24.55
CA ASN A 130 3.38 -26.55 23.75
C ASN A 130 4.02 -25.15 23.85
N MET A 131 4.40 -24.71 25.05
CA MET A 131 5.02 -23.38 25.18
C MET A 131 6.37 -23.30 24.45
N ARG A 132 7.15 -24.38 24.40
CA ARG A 132 8.39 -24.39 23.62
C ARG A 132 8.15 -24.30 22.13
N GLU A 133 7.09 -24.94 21.65
CA GLU A 133 6.67 -24.87 20.25
C GLU A 133 6.15 -23.46 19.89
N ILE A 134 5.32 -22.87 20.75
CA ILE A 134 4.83 -21.49 20.59
C ILE A 134 6.00 -20.49 20.55
N VAL A 135 6.97 -20.60 21.47
CA VAL A 135 8.16 -19.73 21.50
C VAL A 135 9.00 -19.89 20.23
N ALA A 136 9.15 -21.12 19.73
CA ALA A 136 9.91 -21.39 18.50
C ALA A 136 9.19 -20.77 17.28
N TYR A 137 7.89 -20.93 17.19
CA TYR A 137 7.04 -20.33 16.16
C TYR A 137 7.12 -18.80 16.17
N LEU A 138 6.90 -18.17 17.33
CA LEU A 138 7.00 -16.72 17.52
C LEU A 138 8.41 -16.18 17.15
N LYS A 139 9.47 -16.92 17.48
CA LYS A 139 10.83 -16.61 17.04
C LYS A 139 10.96 -16.64 15.52
N GLY A 140 10.36 -17.63 14.88
CA GLY A 140 10.29 -17.74 13.42
C GLY A 140 9.65 -16.52 12.79
N ASP A 141 8.43 -16.17 13.21
CA ASP A 141 7.69 -15.03 12.67
C ASP A 141 8.46 -13.70 12.84
N CYS A 142 9.04 -13.44 14.02
CA CYS A 142 9.90 -12.28 14.23
C CYS A 142 11.14 -12.28 13.32
N LYS A 143 11.84 -13.41 13.19
CA LYS A 143 13.05 -13.52 12.40
C LYS A 143 12.78 -13.39 10.90
N TYR A 144 11.75 -14.05 10.37
CA TYR A 144 11.40 -13.99 8.95
C TYR A 144 11.00 -12.56 8.54
N LEU A 145 10.26 -11.86 9.40
CA LEU A 145 9.97 -10.45 9.19
C LEU A 145 11.26 -9.62 9.19
N TYR A 146 12.20 -9.88 10.10
CA TYR A 146 13.48 -9.18 10.15
C TYR A 146 14.28 -9.38 8.86
N ASP A 147 14.40 -10.61 8.40
CA ASP A 147 15.20 -10.99 7.22
C ASP A 147 14.69 -10.29 5.95
N ILE A 148 13.36 -10.30 5.71
CA ILE A 148 12.81 -9.65 4.52
C ILE A 148 12.87 -8.11 4.62
N LEU A 149 12.69 -7.53 5.81
CA LEU A 149 12.86 -6.08 6.00
C LEU A 149 14.31 -5.66 5.83
N LYS A 150 15.27 -6.45 6.28
CA LYS A 150 16.70 -6.21 6.08
C LYS A 150 17.02 -6.18 4.58
N ALA A 151 16.61 -7.19 3.82
CA ALA A 151 16.78 -7.22 2.37
C ALA A 151 16.14 -5.99 1.70
N ASN A 152 14.93 -5.62 2.13
CA ASN A 152 14.27 -4.43 1.62
C ASN A 152 15.04 -3.13 1.92
N PHE A 153 15.59 -3.00 3.12
CA PHE A 153 16.30 -1.77 3.52
C PHE A 153 17.67 -1.66 2.90
N ASP A 154 18.36 -2.78 2.70
CA ASP A 154 19.66 -2.83 2.04
C ASP A 154 19.54 -2.41 0.57
N ASP A 155 18.52 -2.90 -0.14
CA ASP A 155 18.32 -2.62 -1.56
C ASP A 155 17.61 -1.28 -1.83
N TYR A 156 16.64 -0.85 -0.99
CA TYR A 156 15.74 0.27 -1.29
C TYR A 156 15.69 1.36 -0.23
N GLY A 157 16.38 1.17 0.89
CA GLY A 157 16.40 2.11 2.03
C GLY A 157 15.14 2.06 2.89
N GLN A 158 15.25 2.69 4.07
CA GLN A 158 14.25 2.60 5.14
C GLN A 158 13.17 3.70 4.99
N LYS A 159 12.04 3.36 4.43
CA LYS A 159 10.86 4.25 4.27
C LYS A 159 9.68 3.73 5.10
N LEU A 160 8.62 4.52 5.19
CA LEU A 160 7.40 4.14 5.91
C LEU A 160 6.47 3.26 5.06
N THR A 161 6.41 3.48 3.75
CA THR A 161 5.51 2.76 2.85
C THR A 161 6.23 2.29 1.60
N LEU A 162 5.78 1.17 1.05
CA LEU A 162 6.28 0.59 -0.20
C LEU A 162 6.24 1.60 -1.36
N ALA A 163 5.12 2.29 -1.55
CA ALA A 163 4.98 3.29 -2.61
C ALA A 163 5.97 4.45 -2.47
N SER A 164 6.28 4.87 -1.22
CA SER A 164 7.31 5.90 -0.98
C SER A 164 8.71 5.38 -1.26
N SER A 165 8.97 4.11 -0.97
CA SER A 165 10.25 3.47 -1.23
C SER A 165 10.46 3.28 -2.74
N ALA A 166 9.47 2.77 -3.46
CA ALA A 166 9.51 2.61 -4.92
C ALA A 166 9.71 3.94 -5.64
N PHE A 167 9.01 4.99 -5.19
CA PHE A 167 9.17 6.33 -5.74
C PHE A 167 10.59 6.91 -5.50
N ASP A 168 11.13 6.76 -4.29
CA ASP A 168 12.48 7.24 -3.98
C ASP A 168 13.54 6.51 -4.81
N TYR A 169 13.40 5.20 -4.97
CA TYR A 169 14.27 4.38 -5.80
C TYR A 169 14.20 4.79 -7.29
N TRP A 170 12.98 4.94 -7.83
CA TRP A 170 12.77 5.43 -9.19
C TRP A 170 13.36 6.85 -9.38
N ASN A 171 13.07 7.76 -8.44
CA ASN A 171 13.50 9.16 -8.55
C ASN A 171 15.04 9.32 -8.55
N LYS A 172 15.74 8.45 -7.82
CA LYS A 172 17.22 8.47 -7.76
C LYS A 172 17.86 7.83 -8.99
N GLY A 173 17.32 6.73 -9.47
CA GLY A 173 17.95 5.91 -10.50
C GLY A 173 17.43 6.13 -11.91
N TYR A 174 16.17 6.51 -12.08
CA TYR A 174 15.45 6.44 -13.35
C TYR A 174 14.74 7.73 -13.75
N ASN A 175 14.55 8.68 -12.82
CA ASN A 175 13.93 9.96 -13.14
C ASN A 175 14.95 10.86 -13.87
N PRO A 176 14.73 11.23 -15.15
CA PRO A 176 15.65 12.06 -15.90
C PRO A 176 15.79 13.49 -15.32
N GLU A 177 14.73 14.00 -14.68
CA GLU A 177 14.74 15.34 -14.10
C GLU A 177 15.34 15.39 -12.69
N LYS A 178 15.46 14.26 -11.99
CA LYS A 178 15.93 14.14 -10.59
C LYS A 178 15.28 15.11 -9.60
N LYS A 179 14.14 15.68 -9.96
CA LYS A 179 13.37 16.63 -9.14
C LYS A 179 12.09 15.93 -8.66
N LYS A 180 11.71 16.24 -7.42
CA LYS A 180 10.38 15.85 -6.95
C LYS A 180 9.35 16.67 -7.74
N PRO A 181 8.33 16.05 -8.34
CA PRO A 181 7.21 16.78 -8.90
C PRO A 181 6.59 17.64 -7.79
N ASN A 182 6.63 18.95 -7.93
CA ASN A 182 5.95 19.86 -7.01
C ASN A 182 4.76 20.45 -7.77
N SER A 183 3.67 19.70 -7.78
CA SER A 183 2.40 20.21 -8.24
C SER A 183 1.72 20.94 -7.10
N GLY A 184 1.43 22.22 -7.27
CA GLY A 184 0.62 22.99 -6.33
C GLY A 184 -0.78 22.36 -6.15
N LYS A 185 -1.48 22.78 -5.08
CA LYS A 185 -2.83 22.27 -4.76
C LYS A 185 -3.80 22.34 -5.95
N ALA A 186 -3.85 23.49 -6.64
CA ALA A 186 -4.74 23.70 -7.78
C ALA A 186 -4.46 22.76 -8.95
N PHE A 187 -3.18 22.51 -9.27
CA PHE A 187 -2.78 21.55 -10.30
C PHE A 187 -3.26 20.14 -9.94
N TYR A 188 -2.99 19.71 -8.70
CA TYR A 188 -3.42 18.40 -8.23
C TYR A 188 -4.95 18.23 -8.29
N GLU A 189 -5.71 19.18 -7.75
CA GLU A 189 -7.18 19.13 -7.73
C GLU A 189 -7.76 19.08 -9.15
N HIS A 190 -7.13 19.78 -10.08
CA HIS A 190 -7.54 19.77 -11.47
C HIS A 190 -7.28 18.42 -12.15
N PHE A 191 -6.04 17.95 -12.14
CA PHE A 191 -5.66 16.71 -12.85
C PHE A 191 -6.08 15.42 -12.14
N ASN A 192 -6.40 15.48 -10.84
CA ASN A 192 -6.98 14.32 -10.14
C ASN A 192 -8.36 13.92 -10.71
N LYS A 193 -9.01 14.76 -11.48
CA LYS A 193 -10.24 14.42 -12.20
C LYS A 193 -10.01 13.38 -13.29
N PHE A 194 -8.81 13.33 -13.86
CA PHE A 194 -8.38 12.36 -14.86
C PHE A 194 -7.77 11.10 -14.27
N TYR A 195 -7.54 11.06 -12.95
CA TYR A 195 -6.90 9.94 -12.29
C TYR A 195 -7.94 8.99 -11.69
N TYR A 196 -7.92 7.74 -12.14
CA TYR A 196 -8.78 6.67 -11.66
C TYR A 196 -7.96 5.43 -11.30
N GLY A 197 -8.45 4.61 -10.36
CA GLY A 197 -7.94 3.27 -10.11
C GLY A 197 -8.44 2.26 -11.14
N GLY A 198 -8.07 1.00 -10.98
CA GLY A 198 -8.60 -0.07 -11.81
C GLY A 198 -10.13 -0.19 -11.70
N ARG A 199 -10.79 -0.52 -12.81
CA ARG A 199 -12.22 -0.79 -12.83
C ARG A 199 -12.51 -2.09 -12.07
N VAL A 200 -13.43 -2.02 -11.13
CA VAL A 200 -13.96 -3.18 -10.39
C VAL A 200 -15.47 -3.14 -10.53
N GLU A 201 -16.04 -4.10 -11.23
CA GLU A 201 -17.47 -4.16 -11.50
C GLU A 201 -17.94 -5.61 -11.60
N CYS A 202 -19.15 -5.87 -11.11
CA CYS A 202 -19.82 -7.15 -11.20
C CYS A 202 -20.95 -7.03 -12.24
N PHE A 203 -20.79 -7.64 -13.41
CA PHE A 203 -21.79 -7.62 -14.49
C PHE A 203 -22.90 -8.63 -14.29
N THR A 204 -22.61 -9.77 -13.64
CA THR A 204 -23.59 -10.83 -13.37
C THR A 204 -23.66 -11.10 -11.89
N LYS A 205 -24.85 -11.02 -11.30
CA LYS A 205 -25.09 -11.25 -9.87
C LYS A 205 -25.81 -12.58 -9.68
N GLY A 206 -25.55 -13.25 -8.56
CA GLY A 206 -26.17 -14.52 -8.18
C GLY A 206 -25.25 -15.72 -8.34
N ILE A 207 -25.85 -16.91 -8.31
CA ILE A 207 -25.13 -18.19 -8.45
C ILE A 207 -24.94 -18.48 -9.94
N ILE A 208 -23.71 -18.69 -10.35
CA ILE A 208 -23.36 -19.09 -11.72
C ILE A 208 -23.20 -20.61 -11.73
N ASN A 209 -24.13 -21.31 -12.41
CA ASN A 209 -24.13 -22.78 -12.52
C ASN A 209 -23.45 -23.32 -13.79
N GLN A 210 -22.74 -22.45 -14.52
CA GLN A 210 -22.03 -22.83 -15.74
C GLN A 210 -20.50 -22.77 -15.48
N GLU A 211 -19.75 -23.51 -16.27
CA GLU A 211 -18.30 -23.41 -16.27
C GLU A 211 -17.86 -21.99 -16.62
N PHE A 212 -16.87 -21.48 -15.92
CA PHE A 212 -16.27 -20.18 -16.19
C PHE A 212 -14.74 -20.29 -16.19
N GLN A 213 -14.09 -19.37 -16.89
CA GLN A 213 -12.64 -19.26 -16.93
C GLN A 213 -12.20 -17.97 -16.25
N VAL A 214 -11.10 -18.03 -15.53
CA VAL A 214 -10.47 -16.88 -14.89
C VAL A 214 -9.25 -16.48 -15.71
N TYR A 215 -9.21 -15.22 -16.13
CA TYR A 215 -8.10 -14.64 -16.87
C TYR A 215 -7.42 -13.55 -16.03
N ASP A 216 -6.09 -13.49 -16.08
CA ASP A 216 -5.28 -12.45 -15.50
C ASP A 216 -4.33 -11.85 -16.54
N ILE A 217 -4.14 -10.53 -16.47
CA ILE A 217 -3.15 -9.84 -17.30
C ILE A 217 -1.87 -9.66 -16.50
N ASN A 218 -0.85 -10.43 -16.82
CA ASN A 218 0.43 -10.36 -16.15
C ASN A 218 1.01 -8.95 -16.15
N SER A 219 1.13 -8.36 -14.95
CA SER A 219 1.77 -7.06 -14.76
C SER A 219 1.16 -5.93 -15.62
N ALA A 220 -0.18 -5.83 -15.67
CA ALA A 220 -0.90 -4.84 -16.50
C ALA A 220 -0.42 -3.40 -16.29
N TYR A 221 -0.27 -2.96 -15.04
CA TYR A 221 0.25 -1.62 -14.73
C TYR A 221 1.70 -1.43 -15.19
N PRO A 222 2.66 -2.32 -14.88
CA PRO A 222 4.00 -2.24 -15.43
C PRO A 222 4.05 -2.23 -16.97
N TYR A 223 3.18 -2.98 -17.62
CA TYR A 223 3.08 -2.93 -19.08
C TYR A 223 2.68 -1.54 -19.56
N ALA A 224 1.62 -0.94 -19.00
CA ALA A 224 1.18 0.40 -19.35
C ALA A 224 2.22 1.48 -19.03
N MET A 225 2.99 1.33 -17.95
CA MET A 225 4.05 2.26 -17.56
C MET A 225 5.21 2.35 -18.57
N GLN A 226 5.34 1.42 -19.49
CA GLN A 226 6.39 1.46 -20.54
C GLN A 226 6.10 2.45 -21.66
N PHE A 227 4.85 2.86 -21.83
CA PHE A 227 4.48 3.88 -22.80
C PHE A 227 4.86 5.29 -22.31
N ASN A 228 4.67 6.28 -23.17
CA ASN A 228 4.85 7.67 -22.81
C ASN A 228 3.69 8.17 -21.97
N HIS A 229 4.01 8.93 -20.93
CA HIS A 229 3.04 9.56 -20.04
C HIS A 229 3.32 11.06 -19.97
N PRO A 230 2.29 11.91 -19.94
CA PRO A 230 2.44 13.35 -19.73
C PRO A 230 3.24 13.64 -18.45
N SER A 231 4.17 14.59 -18.51
CA SER A 231 5.09 14.91 -17.41
C SER A 231 5.28 16.41 -17.24
N GLY A 232 5.58 16.83 -16.00
CA GLY A 232 5.83 18.22 -15.65
C GLY A 232 4.58 19.01 -15.36
N ASN A 233 4.72 20.35 -15.28
CA ASN A 233 3.65 21.28 -14.97
C ASN A 233 3.31 22.22 -16.13
N ASN A 234 4.05 22.12 -17.24
CA ASN A 234 3.85 22.96 -18.43
C ASN A 234 2.98 22.21 -19.44
N TYR A 235 1.89 22.83 -19.82
CA TYR A 235 0.95 22.30 -20.80
C TYR A 235 0.24 23.42 -21.53
N ASN A 236 -0.13 23.15 -22.76
CA ASN A 236 -1.01 24.01 -23.56
C ASN A 236 -2.47 23.61 -23.33
N VAL A 237 -3.36 24.57 -23.34
CA VAL A 237 -4.81 24.36 -23.29
C VAL A 237 -5.39 24.67 -24.65
N LEU A 238 -5.99 23.68 -25.29
CA LEU A 238 -6.58 23.75 -26.62
C LEU A 238 -8.11 23.61 -26.51
N SER A 239 -8.83 24.22 -27.43
CA SER A 239 -10.29 24.12 -27.60
C SER A 239 -10.71 23.00 -28.55
N GLU A 240 -9.77 22.44 -29.30
CA GLU A 240 -9.97 21.39 -30.30
C GLU A 240 -8.95 20.27 -30.13
N LEU A 241 -9.27 19.09 -30.67
CA LEU A 241 -8.36 17.95 -30.65
C LEU A 241 -7.19 18.19 -31.60
N PRO A 242 -5.92 18.10 -31.16
CA PRO A 242 -4.77 18.09 -32.05
C PRO A 242 -4.71 16.76 -32.83
N GLU A 243 -3.95 16.75 -33.92
CA GLU A 243 -3.78 15.53 -34.74
C GLU A 243 -3.34 14.31 -33.93
N ASN A 244 -2.42 14.49 -32.99
CA ASN A 244 -1.97 13.44 -32.07
C ASN A 244 -2.42 13.73 -30.64
N TYR A 245 -3.67 13.40 -30.31
CA TYR A 245 -4.24 13.65 -28.99
C TYR A 245 -4.13 12.47 -28.01
N ASN A 246 -3.51 11.36 -28.41
CA ASN A 246 -3.41 10.16 -27.56
C ASN A 246 -2.71 10.42 -26.23
N GLU A 247 -1.70 11.28 -26.21
CA GLU A 247 -0.95 11.66 -25.00
C GLU A 247 -1.54 12.89 -24.27
N CYS A 248 -2.74 13.37 -24.67
CA CYS A 248 -3.42 14.48 -24.04
C CYS A 248 -4.38 14.03 -22.94
N PHE A 249 -4.78 14.97 -22.10
CA PHE A 249 -5.97 14.84 -21.25
C PHE A 249 -7.12 15.61 -21.88
N ILE A 250 -8.30 14.98 -21.97
CA ILE A 250 -9.45 15.52 -22.70
C ILE A 250 -10.63 15.69 -21.75
N GLN A 251 -11.13 16.91 -21.63
CA GLN A 251 -12.36 17.28 -20.94
C GLN A 251 -13.43 17.55 -21.99
N PHE A 252 -14.51 16.81 -21.95
CA PHE A 252 -15.55 16.92 -22.96
C PHE A 252 -16.94 16.65 -22.38
N LYS A 253 -17.98 17.13 -23.07
CA LYS A 253 -19.38 16.72 -22.87
C LYS A 253 -19.79 15.72 -23.93
N GLY A 254 -20.50 14.68 -23.51
CA GLY A 254 -20.96 13.66 -24.43
C GLY A 254 -21.63 12.51 -23.72
N VAL A 255 -21.85 11.44 -24.44
CA VAL A 255 -22.38 10.17 -23.96
C VAL A 255 -21.27 9.13 -23.89
N SER A 256 -21.21 8.41 -22.78
CA SER A 256 -20.33 7.24 -22.64
C SER A 256 -21.21 6.01 -22.43
N ARG A 257 -21.00 4.98 -23.27
CA ARG A 257 -21.73 3.71 -23.14
C ARG A 257 -20.97 2.74 -22.23
N GLY A 258 -20.87 3.12 -20.95
CA GLY A 258 -20.26 2.30 -19.90
C GLY A 258 -18.73 2.17 -19.96
N VAL A 259 -18.03 2.96 -20.78
CA VAL A 259 -16.57 2.84 -20.95
C VAL A 259 -15.78 3.82 -20.12
N LEU A 260 -16.31 5.00 -19.85
CA LEU A 260 -15.64 6.00 -19.04
C LEU A 260 -16.18 6.08 -17.60
N PRO A 261 -15.28 6.27 -16.63
CA PRO A 261 -15.68 6.49 -15.25
C PRO A 261 -16.32 7.85 -15.04
N PHE A 262 -17.32 7.90 -14.18
CA PHE A 262 -17.98 9.12 -13.73
C PHE A 262 -18.09 9.15 -12.21
N ARG A 263 -17.72 10.26 -11.57
CA ARG A 263 -17.81 10.42 -10.12
C ARG A 263 -19.09 11.15 -9.73
N GLU A 264 -19.96 10.44 -9.01
CA GLU A 264 -21.17 11.01 -8.45
C GLU A 264 -21.27 10.75 -6.96
N ARG A 265 -21.41 11.82 -6.16
CA ARG A 265 -21.57 11.73 -4.69
C ARG A 265 -20.54 10.80 -4.01
N GLY A 266 -19.29 10.87 -4.46
CA GLY A 266 -18.20 10.04 -3.92
C GLY A 266 -18.15 8.60 -4.43
N LYS A 267 -19.10 8.18 -5.27
CA LYS A 267 -19.09 6.87 -5.92
C LYS A 267 -18.50 6.97 -7.32
N LEU A 268 -17.87 5.88 -7.76
CA LEU A 268 -17.41 5.72 -9.14
C LEU A 268 -18.44 4.86 -9.89
N LEU A 269 -18.96 5.40 -10.96
CA LEU A 269 -19.95 4.77 -11.82
C LEU A 269 -19.41 4.66 -13.25
N PHE A 270 -19.96 3.77 -14.05
CA PHE A 270 -19.72 3.66 -15.50
C PHE A 270 -21.07 3.76 -16.22
N PRO A 271 -21.58 5.00 -16.46
CA PRO A 271 -22.93 5.21 -16.99
C PRO A 271 -23.10 4.61 -18.39
N ASN A 272 -24.24 3.95 -18.60
CA ASN A 272 -24.65 3.40 -19.90
C ASN A 272 -26.16 3.67 -20.12
N ASP A 273 -26.54 4.96 -20.06
CA ASP A 273 -27.93 5.43 -20.05
C ASP A 273 -28.23 6.47 -21.15
N ASN A 274 -27.28 6.71 -22.05
CA ASN A 274 -27.33 7.70 -23.13
C ASN A 274 -27.50 9.16 -22.65
N GLU A 275 -27.27 9.46 -21.37
CA GLU A 275 -27.30 10.84 -20.88
C GLU A 275 -25.97 11.55 -21.14
N THR A 276 -26.07 12.83 -21.52
CA THR A 276 -24.91 13.70 -21.71
C THR A 276 -24.32 14.10 -20.38
N ARG A 277 -23.03 13.82 -20.19
CA ARG A 277 -22.26 14.22 -19.00
C ARG A 277 -20.94 14.84 -19.38
N GLU A 278 -20.32 15.52 -18.43
CA GLU A 278 -18.94 15.99 -18.54
C GLU A 278 -17.99 14.88 -18.11
N TYR A 279 -17.08 14.49 -19.01
CA TYR A 279 -16.10 13.45 -18.80
C TYR A 279 -14.67 13.98 -18.82
N PHE A 280 -13.79 13.26 -18.09
CA PHE A 280 -12.37 13.52 -17.99
C PHE A 280 -11.65 12.22 -18.38
N ALA A 281 -11.07 12.17 -19.57
CA ALA A 281 -10.44 10.97 -20.13
C ALA A 281 -9.00 11.25 -20.56
N THR A 282 -8.17 10.21 -20.57
CA THR A 282 -6.92 10.26 -21.32
C THR A 282 -7.22 10.16 -22.81
N GLY A 283 -6.33 10.70 -23.64
CA GLY A 283 -6.50 10.62 -25.08
C GLY A 283 -6.60 9.18 -25.61
N TRP A 284 -5.87 8.24 -24.97
CA TRP A 284 -5.96 6.80 -25.29
C TRP A 284 -7.35 6.22 -25.06
N GLU A 285 -7.95 6.51 -23.90
CA GLU A 285 -9.32 6.06 -23.57
C GLU A 285 -10.33 6.68 -24.51
N TYR A 286 -10.20 7.97 -24.76
CA TYR A 286 -11.08 8.70 -25.65
C TYR A 286 -10.99 8.16 -27.09
N ALA A 287 -9.78 8.02 -27.64
CA ALA A 287 -9.57 7.51 -29.01
C ALA A 287 -10.18 6.13 -29.21
N LEU A 288 -9.92 5.21 -28.29
CA LEU A 288 -10.49 3.86 -28.34
C LEU A 288 -12.01 3.87 -28.22
N GLY A 289 -12.54 4.70 -27.33
CA GLY A 289 -13.99 4.85 -27.15
C GLY A 289 -14.71 5.36 -28.42
N ILE A 290 -14.11 6.33 -29.12
CA ILE A 290 -14.59 6.82 -30.41
C ILE A 290 -14.49 5.73 -31.49
N GLU A 291 -13.32 5.06 -31.62
CA GLU A 291 -13.11 3.98 -32.59
C GLU A 291 -14.15 2.85 -32.44
N LYS A 292 -14.50 2.51 -31.22
CA LYS A 292 -15.48 1.43 -30.93
C LYS A 292 -16.94 1.92 -30.93
N GLY A 293 -17.21 3.20 -31.19
CA GLY A 293 -18.57 3.78 -31.18
C GLY A 293 -19.19 3.78 -29.79
N LEU A 294 -18.37 3.82 -28.73
CA LEU A 294 -18.81 3.81 -27.33
C LEU A 294 -18.79 5.18 -26.67
N ILE A 295 -18.29 6.20 -27.37
CA ILE A 295 -18.32 7.61 -26.97
C ILE A 295 -18.93 8.42 -28.12
N ASP A 296 -19.94 9.24 -27.77
CA ASP A 296 -20.45 10.31 -28.65
C ASP A 296 -20.04 11.63 -28.04
N THR A 297 -19.26 12.42 -28.77
CA THR A 297 -18.81 13.74 -28.33
C THR A 297 -19.74 14.83 -28.82
N HIS A 298 -20.29 15.62 -27.91
CA HIS A 298 -21.12 16.77 -28.23
C HIS A 298 -20.33 18.07 -28.21
N GLU A 299 -19.36 18.20 -27.31
CA GLU A 299 -18.54 19.40 -27.14
C GLU A 299 -17.18 19.02 -26.56
N ILE A 300 -16.08 19.47 -27.16
CA ILE A 300 -14.75 19.49 -26.56
C ILE A 300 -14.65 20.73 -25.70
N ILE A 301 -14.53 20.57 -24.38
CA ILE A 301 -14.40 21.69 -23.44
C ILE A 301 -12.95 22.17 -23.41
N ARG A 302 -12.00 21.26 -23.20
CA ARG A 302 -10.56 21.54 -23.14
C ARG A 302 -9.75 20.30 -23.44
N VAL A 303 -8.60 20.51 -24.08
CA VAL A 303 -7.58 19.50 -24.27
C VAL A 303 -6.29 20.02 -23.62
N TYR A 304 -5.69 19.22 -22.76
CA TYR A 304 -4.44 19.55 -22.06
C TYR A 304 -3.31 18.77 -22.72
N GLN A 305 -2.47 19.46 -23.46
CA GLN A 305 -1.30 18.88 -24.12
C GLN A 305 -0.04 19.26 -23.36
N PHE A 306 0.59 18.28 -22.72
CA PHE A 306 1.82 18.48 -21.97
C PHE A 306 3.01 18.63 -22.91
N GLU A 307 3.94 19.51 -22.57
CA GLU A 307 5.16 19.77 -23.36
C GLU A 307 6.19 18.63 -23.26
N LYS A 308 6.09 17.83 -22.18
CA LYS A 308 7.01 16.74 -21.90
C LYS A 308 6.27 15.45 -21.65
N SER A 309 6.92 14.36 -22.03
CA SER A 309 6.51 13.01 -21.66
C SER A 309 7.64 12.25 -20.96
N ILE A 310 7.28 11.23 -20.20
CA ILE A 310 8.19 10.31 -19.53
C ILE A 310 7.72 8.87 -19.73
N SER A 311 8.68 7.96 -19.90
CA SER A 311 8.44 6.52 -19.88
C SER A 311 9.13 5.90 -18.67
N PHE A 312 8.48 4.95 -18.04
CA PHE A 312 9.06 4.16 -16.95
C PHE A 312 9.71 2.86 -17.43
N LYS A 313 9.94 2.72 -18.74
CA LYS A 313 10.45 1.51 -19.37
C LYS A 313 11.71 0.98 -18.68
N ASN A 314 12.71 1.82 -18.45
CA ASN A 314 13.98 1.39 -17.84
C ASN A 314 13.79 0.86 -16.41
N TYR A 315 12.87 1.44 -15.63
CA TYR A 315 12.51 0.97 -14.30
C TYR A 315 11.81 -0.41 -14.38
N VAL A 316 10.85 -0.55 -15.27
CA VAL A 316 10.10 -1.80 -15.47
C VAL A 316 11.02 -2.92 -15.94
N GLU A 317 11.86 -2.69 -16.95
CA GLU A 317 12.83 -3.67 -17.45
C GLU A 317 13.84 -4.10 -16.38
N HIS A 318 14.31 -3.17 -15.55
CA HIS A 318 15.18 -3.48 -14.42
C HIS A 318 14.53 -4.49 -13.46
N PHE A 319 13.31 -4.20 -13.01
CA PHE A 319 12.61 -5.10 -12.10
C PHE A 319 12.20 -6.43 -12.73
N PHE A 320 11.92 -6.48 -14.03
CA PHE A 320 11.70 -7.75 -14.74
C PHE A 320 12.97 -8.61 -14.78
N LYS A 321 14.13 -8.03 -15.02
CA LYS A 321 15.43 -8.72 -14.95
C LYS A 321 15.69 -9.26 -13.55
N MET A 322 15.50 -8.45 -12.52
CA MET A 322 15.67 -8.88 -11.13
C MET A 322 14.68 -10.00 -10.75
N LYS A 323 13.41 -9.89 -11.15
CA LYS A 323 12.41 -10.93 -10.93
C LYS A 323 12.84 -12.27 -11.50
N SER A 324 13.41 -12.29 -12.70
CA SER A 324 13.92 -13.51 -13.33
C SER A 324 15.16 -14.04 -12.60
N ALA A 325 16.07 -13.16 -12.19
CA ALA A 325 17.32 -13.55 -11.51
C ALA A 325 17.06 -14.14 -10.10
N TYR A 326 16.07 -13.62 -9.37
CA TYR A 326 15.81 -14.05 -7.98
C TYR A 326 14.79 -15.17 -7.84
N LYS A 327 14.09 -15.57 -8.92
CA LYS A 327 12.96 -16.49 -8.85
C LYS A 327 13.27 -17.79 -8.08
N ASP A 328 14.44 -18.37 -8.31
CA ASP A 328 14.81 -19.67 -7.74
C ASP A 328 16.00 -19.56 -6.76
N THR A 329 16.51 -18.35 -6.49
CA THR A 329 17.72 -18.12 -5.71
C THR A 329 17.49 -17.31 -4.43
N ASP A 330 16.53 -16.39 -4.41
CA ASP A 330 16.28 -15.49 -3.28
C ASP A 330 14.77 -15.14 -3.19
N PRO A 331 14.00 -15.91 -2.42
CA PRO A 331 12.55 -15.70 -2.27
C PRO A 331 12.19 -14.30 -1.74
N ALA A 332 12.99 -13.73 -0.82
CA ALA A 332 12.75 -12.40 -0.28
C ALA A 332 12.86 -11.34 -1.36
N ARG A 333 13.98 -11.33 -2.10
CA ARG A 333 14.18 -10.37 -3.20
C ARG A 333 13.21 -10.61 -4.36
N TYR A 334 12.86 -11.85 -4.66
CA TYR A 334 11.83 -12.15 -5.65
C TYR A 334 10.48 -11.51 -5.29
N LEU A 335 10.04 -11.66 -4.04
CA LEU A 335 8.80 -11.04 -3.55
C LEU A 335 8.89 -9.52 -3.58
N LEU A 336 9.97 -8.94 -3.06
CA LEU A 336 10.19 -7.49 -3.09
C LEU A 336 10.15 -6.94 -4.51
N THR A 337 10.80 -7.60 -5.45
CA THR A 337 10.79 -7.20 -6.87
C THR A 337 9.38 -7.10 -7.43
N LYS A 338 8.49 -8.07 -7.13
CA LYS A 338 7.09 -8.03 -7.53
C LYS A 338 6.33 -6.86 -6.91
N LEU A 339 6.58 -6.59 -5.64
CA LEU A 339 5.93 -5.52 -4.90
C LEU A 339 6.34 -4.14 -5.44
N TYR A 340 7.63 -3.94 -5.67
CA TYR A 340 8.15 -2.66 -6.19
C TYR A 340 7.70 -2.38 -7.62
N LEU A 341 7.68 -3.41 -8.46
CA LEU A 341 7.21 -3.30 -9.84
C LEU A 341 5.77 -2.77 -9.93
N ASN A 342 4.90 -3.17 -8.99
CA ASN A 342 3.48 -2.83 -9.01
C ASN A 342 3.10 -1.62 -8.15
N SER A 343 4.01 -1.08 -7.32
CA SER A 343 3.65 -0.06 -6.32
C SER A 343 3.92 1.39 -6.75
N LEU A 344 4.77 1.58 -7.75
CA LEU A 344 5.19 2.94 -8.16
C LEU A 344 4.03 3.78 -8.69
N TYR A 345 3.17 3.22 -9.52
CA TYR A 345 2.04 3.90 -10.14
C TYR A 345 1.16 4.65 -9.13
N GLY A 346 0.76 3.98 -8.06
CA GLY A 346 -0.14 4.56 -7.06
C GLY A 346 0.42 5.80 -6.35
N LYS A 347 1.74 5.96 -6.33
CA LYS A 347 2.38 7.11 -5.68
C LYS A 347 2.14 8.42 -6.42
N PHE A 348 2.02 8.40 -7.74
CA PHE A 348 1.77 9.61 -8.55
C PHE A 348 0.36 10.18 -8.33
N GLY A 349 -0.62 9.34 -7.96
CA GLY A 349 -1.97 9.77 -7.63
C GLY A 349 -2.18 10.16 -6.16
N GLN A 350 -1.16 10.06 -5.31
CA GLN A 350 -1.28 10.37 -3.89
C GLN A 350 -1.24 11.89 -3.63
N SER A 351 -2.22 12.38 -2.87
CA SER A 351 -2.27 13.77 -2.42
C SER A 351 -1.85 13.93 -0.97
N SER A 352 -1.01 14.92 -0.69
CA SER A 352 -0.72 15.36 0.68
C SER A 352 -1.95 15.99 1.35
N LEU A 353 -2.92 16.48 0.58
CA LEU A 353 -4.17 17.09 1.09
C LEU A 353 -5.10 16.08 1.77
N LYS A 354 -4.88 14.78 1.55
CA LYS A 354 -5.64 13.69 2.18
C LYS A 354 -4.97 13.15 3.43
N HIS A 355 -3.82 13.68 3.81
CA HIS A 355 -3.18 13.30 5.07
C HIS A 355 -3.96 13.93 6.23
N ARG A 356 -4.25 13.12 7.24
CA ARG A 356 -4.88 13.54 8.49
C ARG A 356 -3.95 13.18 9.64
N ASP A 357 -3.77 14.10 10.56
CA ASP A 357 -3.14 13.83 11.85
C ASP A 357 -4.22 13.37 12.82
N TYR A 358 -3.90 12.39 13.66
CA TYR A 358 -4.76 11.89 14.73
C TYR A 358 -4.04 12.09 16.04
N GLU A 359 -4.77 12.53 17.05
CA GLU A 359 -4.32 12.70 18.42
C GLU A 359 -5.12 11.79 19.34
N LEU A 360 -4.45 11.12 20.29
CA LEU A 360 -5.10 10.33 21.30
C LEU A 360 -5.51 11.26 22.44
N ILE A 361 -6.80 11.25 22.78
CA ILE A 361 -7.38 11.98 23.90
C ILE A 361 -7.95 10.99 24.92
N GLU A 362 -7.73 11.23 26.22
CA GLU A 362 -8.20 10.34 27.29
C GLU A 362 -9.72 10.39 27.50
N LYS A 363 -10.32 11.55 27.27
CA LYS A 363 -11.78 11.76 27.35
C LYS A 363 -12.20 12.66 26.21
N PRO A 364 -12.90 12.11 25.21
CA PRO A 364 -13.50 12.95 24.18
C PRO A 364 -14.62 13.79 24.80
N ASP A 365 -14.46 15.09 24.82
CA ASP A 365 -15.59 15.99 25.05
C ASP A 365 -16.38 16.02 23.73
N ILE A 366 -17.57 15.44 23.75
CA ILE A 366 -18.42 15.27 22.54
C ILE A 366 -18.89 16.64 22.01
N GLU A 367 -18.79 17.70 22.81
CA GLU A 367 -19.16 19.07 22.42
C GLU A 367 -18.11 19.76 21.52
N ASP A 368 -16.89 19.20 21.38
CA ASP A 368 -15.80 19.77 20.57
C ASP A 368 -15.68 19.14 19.14
N TYR A 369 -16.67 18.36 18.71
CA TYR A 369 -16.69 17.71 17.38
C TYR A 369 -17.87 18.09 16.51
#